data_629201d1cc82dcc1d55b41b2a4d2d351
#
_entry.id   629201d1cc82dcc1d55b41b2a4d2d351
#
_cell.length_a   1.000
_cell.length_b   1.000
_cell.length_c   1.000
_cell.angle_alpha   90.00
_cell.angle_beta   90.00
_cell.angle_gamma   90.00
#
_symmetry.space_group_name_H-M   'P 1'
#
loop_
_entity.id
_entity.type
_entity.pdbx_description
1 polymer ?
#
loop_
_entity_poly.entity_id
_entity_poly.type
_entity_poly.pdbx_seq_one_letter_code
_entity_poly.pdbx_strand_id
1 'polypeptide(L)'
;MISFKIPSIEEIEAEVLKEKENVQNFPKTIDFPFSEGYKKLVTVIKSTEIASEAVLYNAAEAVNENKEFILPDYWCFAGNGQGDRWFLNKNNKVFFYDHDYDEKPEPMNISFEQWLQMASVIRQLDLYLEEHYDISEPLRQKFYEALHTIHPGLNEIYPFTV
;
A
#
# COMPACT_ATOMS: atom_id res chain seq x y z
N MET A 1 -21.82 13.15 8.44
CA MET A 1 -21.11 11.86 8.31
C MET A 1 -20.24 11.88 7.07
N ILE A 2 -19.00 11.42 7.16
CA ILE A 2 -18.12 11.39 6.02
C ILE A 2 -18.55 10.31 5.02
N SER A 3 -18.21 10.51 3.76
CA SER A 3 -18.23 9.46 2.75
C SER A 3 -16.80 9.25 2.25
N PHE A 4 -16.39 7.99 2.09
CA PHE A 4 -15.07 7.68 1.58
C PHE A 4 -15.04 7.89 0.06
N LYS A 5 -14.02 8.60 -0.41
CA LYS A 5 -13.81 8.85 -1.83
C LYS A 5 -12.71 7.93 -2.34
N ILE A 6 -12.89 7.41 -3.53
CA ILE A 6 -11.86 6.62 -4.20
C ILE A 6 -11.26 7.52 -5.28
N PRO A 7 -10.08 8.11 -5.01
CA PRO A 7 -9.47 9.01 -5.99
C PRO A 7 -8.97 8.23 -7.21
N SER A 8 -8.79 8.94 -8.32
CA SER A 8 -8.16 8.36 -9.51
C SER A 8 -6.67 8.09 -9.24
N ILE A 9 -6.08 7.23 -10.05
CA ILE A 9 -4.64 6.93 -9.94
C ILE A 9 -3.82 8.20 -10.17
N GLU A 10 -4.22 9.05 -11.12
CA GLU A 10 -3.56 10.32 -11.42
C GLU A 10 -3.58 11.27 -10.23
N GLU A 11 -4.70 11.34 -9.51
CA GLU A 11 -4.81 12.16 -8.31
C GLU A 11 -3.89 11.66 -7.19
N ILE A 12 -3.83 10.33 -7.00
CA ILE A 12 -2.96 9.74 -5.97
C ILE A 12 -1.50 9.93 -6.33
N GLU A 13 -1.12 9.69 -7.59
CA GLU A 13 0.25 9.91 -8.06
C GLU A 13 0.68 11.36 -7.87
N ALA A 14 -0.19 12.32 -8.19
CA ALA A 14 0.09 13.73 -7.98
C ALA A 14 0.34 14.06 -6.50
N GLU A 15 -0.43 13.46 -5.61
CA GLU A 15 -0.28 13.66 -4.16
C GLU A 15 1.04 13.06 -3.66
N VAL A 16 1.36 11.83 -4.07
CA VAL A 16 2.60 11.15 -3.68
C VAL A 16 3.81 11.91 -4.25
N LEU A 17 3.74 12.42 -5.47
CA LEU A 17 4.81 13.16 -6.12
C LEU A 17 5.11 14.52 -5.47
N LYS A 18 4.28 15.00 -4.54
CA LYS A 18 4.64 16.15 -3.70
C LYS A 18 5.84 15.85 -2.79
N GLU A 19 6.10 14.58 -2.53
CA GLU A 19 7.24 14.10 -1.73
C GLU A 19 8.46 13.80 -2.61
N LYS A 20 8.72 14.64 -3.62
CA LYS A 20 9.82 14.44 -4.56
C LYS A 20 11.18 14.46 -3.88
N GLU A 21 12.08 13.67 -4.41
CA GLU A 21 13.49 13.62 -4.05
C GLU A 21 14.32 13.40 -5.32
N ASN A 22 15.65 13.36 -5.18
CA ASN A 22 16.54 13.06 -6.30
C ASN A 22 16.24 11.68 -6.88
N VAL A 23 16.39 11.53 -8.19
CA VAL A 23 16.14 10.27 -8.89
C VAL A 23 17.02 9.17 -8.30
N GLN A 24 16.41 8.02 -8.00
CA GLN A 24 17.05 6.84 -7.47
C GLN A 24 16.73 5.68 -8.41
N ASN A 25 17.74 5.09 -9.03
CA ASN A 25 17.53 3.95 -9.90
C ASN A 25 17.71 2.64 -9.15
N PHE A 26 16.93 1.62 -9.52
CA PHE A 26 17.19 0.28 -9.03
C PHE A 26 18.55 -0.21 -9.52
N PRO A 27 19.35 -0.87 -8.66
CA PRO A 27 20.58 -1.50 -9.10
C PRO A 27 20.31 -2.50 -10.24
N LYS A 28 21.25 -2.60 -11.19
CA LYS A 28 21.13 -3.54 -12.32
C LYS A 28 21.07 -5.00 -11.89
N THR A 29 21.51 -5.29 -10.67
CA THR A 29 21.45 -6.63 -10.08
C THR A 29 20.04 -7.03 -9.65
N ILE A 30 19.12 -6.06 -9.57
CA ILE A 30 17.72 -6.34 -9.24
C ILE A 30 17.01 -6.76 -10.53
N ASP A 31 16.66 -8.04 -10.60
CA ASP A 31 15.96 -8.63 -11.73
C ASP A 31 14.53 -8.99 -11.31
N PHE A 32 13.68 -7.97 -11.24
CA PHE A 32 12.27 -8.14 -10.92
C PHE A 32 11.41 -7.38 -11.94
N PRO A 33 10.34 -7.99 -12.46
CA PRO A 33 9.55 -7.39 -13.55
C PRO A 33 8.57 -6.33 -13.02
N PHE A 34 9.12 -5.20 -12.57
CA PHE A 34 8.31 -4.09 -12.08
C PHE A 34 7.44 -3.49 -13.17
N SER A 35 6.20 -3.11 -12.81
CA SER A 35 5.38 -2.30 -13.70
C SER A 35 5.97 -0.90 -13.83
N GLU A 36 5.71 -0.25 -14.97
CA GLU A 36 6.16 1.12 -15.20
C GLU A 36 5.51 2.10 -14.22
N GLY A 37 4.25 1.86 -13.86
CA GLY A 37 3.54 2.69 -12.87
C GLY A 37 4.20 2.69 -11.50
N TYR A 38 4.69 1.54 -11.05
CA TYR A 38 5.44 1.44 -9.81
C TYR A 38 6.81 2.11 -9.92
N LYS A 39 7.59 1.77 -10.94
CA LYS A 39 8.95 2.28 -11.13
C LYS A 39 8.99 3.80 -11.22
N LYS A 40 8.14 4.38 -12.06
CA LYS A 40 8.13 5.83 -12.28
C LYS A 40 7.83 6.62 -11.00
N LEU A 41 7.09 6.02 -10.07
CA LEU A 41 6.71 6.67 -8.83
C LEU A 41 7.83 6.57 -7.79
N VAL A 42 8.28 5.35 -7.48
CA VAL A 42 9.20 5.12 -6.35
C VAL A 42 10.64 5.56 -6.62
N THR A 43 11.00 5.79 -7.87
CA THR A 43 12.34 6.25 -8.24
C THR A 43 12.54 7.76 -8.10
N VAL A 44 11.49 8.54 -7.83
CA VAL A 44 11.55 10.01 -7.78
C VAL A 44 11.02 10.60 -6.47
N ILE A 45 10.71 9.79 -5.48
CA ILE A 45 10.17 10.23 -4.19
C ILE A 45 11.06 9.80 -3.04
N LYS A 46 10.86 10.42 -1.88
CA LYS A 46 11.28 9.84 -0.60
C LYS A 46 10.18 8.87 -0.14
N SER A 47 10.53 7.92 0.74
CA SER A 47 9.53 7.05 1.35
C SER A 47 8.47 7.89 2.04
N THR A 48 7.19 7.53 1.86
CA THR A 48 6.09 8.33 2.35
C THR A 48 5.01 7.48 3.01
N GLU A 49 4.53 7.95 4.16
CA GLU A 49 3.38 7.36 4.81
C GLU A 49 2.11 7.90 4.14
N ILE A 50 1.48 7.09 3.30
CA ILE A 50 0.19 7.44 2.69
C ILE A 50 -0.91 7.33 3.75
N ALA A 51 -0.85 6.27 4.57
CA ALA A 51 -1.76 6.02 5.68
C ALA A 51 -1.02 5.22 6.75
N SER A 52 -1.61 5.07 7.93
CA SER A 52 -1.01 4.33 9.06
C SER A 52 -0.57 2.92 8.68
N GLU A 53 -1.34 2.24 7.84
CA GLU A 53 -1.08 0.87 7.41
C GLU A 53 -0.36 0.80 6.05
N ALA A 54 0.01 1.93 5.47
CA ALA A 54 0.51 1.99 4.10
C ALA A 54 1.65 3.00 3.96
N VAL A 55 2.86 2.56 4.30
CA VAL A 55 4.10 3.33 4.11
C VAL A 55 4.75 2.84 2.83
N LEU A 56 4.71 3.67 1.79
CA LEU A 56 5.32 3.36 0.50
C LEU A 56 6.81 3.63 0.55
N TYR A 57 7.62 2.60 0.31
CA TYR A 57 9.07 2.74 0.24
C TYR A 57 9.51 3.30 -1.10
N ASN A 58 10.49 4.20 -1.08
CA ASN A 58 11.16 4.59 -2.31
C ASN A 58 12.09 3.45 -2.79
N ALA A 59 12.67 3.60 -3.97
CA ALA A 59 13.50 2.55 -4.57
C ALA A 59 14.66 2.12 -3.65
N ALA A 60 15.38 3.09 -3.05
CA ALA A 60 16.51 2.79 -2.18
C ALA A 60 16.11 2.02 -0.92
N GLU A 61 15.03 2.44 -0.27
CA GLU A 61 14.54 1.77 0.94
C GLU A 61 13.99 0.39 0.62
N ALA A 62 13.26 0.25 -0.50
CA ALA A 62 12.74 -1.04 -0.93
C ALA A 62 13.89 -2.03 -1.19
N VAL A 63 14.96 -1.59 -1.83
CA VAL A 63 16.15 -2.43 -2.04
C VAL A 63 16.72 -2.92 -0.70
N ASN A 64 16.82 -2.03 0.29
CA ASN A 64 17.33 -2.40 1.62
C ASN A 64 16.39 -3.39 2.34
N GLU A 65 15.10 -3.15 2.29
CA GLU A 65 14.11 -4.04 2.91
C GLU A 65 14.15 -5.44 2.30
N ASN A 66 14.31 -5.54 0.99
CA ASN A 66 14.34 -6.83 0.30
C ASN A 66 15.62 -7.63 0.55
N LYS A 67 16.67 -7.04 1.12
CA LYS A 67 17.87 -7.78 1.54
C LYS A 67 17.58 -8.69 2.74
N GLU A 68 16.55 -8.40 3.51
CA GLU A 68 16.16 -9.16 4.69
C GLU A 68 15.27 -10.36 4.34
N PHE A 69 14.68 -10.37 3.15
CA PHE A 69 13.76 -11.42 2.72
C PHE A 69 14.38 -12.29 1.64
N ILE A 70 14.35 -13.61 1.83
CA ILE A 70 14.76 -14.56 0.80
C ILE A 70 13.50 -15.09 0.14
N LEU A 71 12.82 -14.21 -0.62
CA LEU A 71 11.57 -14.50 -1.31
C LEU A 71 11.68 -14.09 -2.77
N PRO A 72 12.31 -14.92 -3.63
CA PRO A 72 12.65 -14.51 -5.01
C PRO A 72 11.44 -14.18 -5.90
N ASP A 73 10.26 -14.69 -5.55
CA ASP A 73 9.04 -14.46 -6.31
C ASP A 73 8.26 -13.24 -5.84
N TYR A 74 8.74 -12.55 -4.80
CA TYR A 74 8.08 -11.41 -4.18
C TYR A 74 9.02 -10.23 -4.02
N TRP A 75 8.45 -9.03 -4.11
CA TRP A 75 9.16 -7.79 -3.85
C TRP A 75 8.45 -7.01 -2.77
N CYS A 76 9.13 -6.71 -1.68
CA CYS A 76 8.60 -5.87 -0.61
C CYS A 76 8.63 -4.42 -1.06
N PHE A 77 7.46 -3.78 -1.16
CA PHE A 77 7.35 -2.41 -1.66
C PHE A 77 6.83 -1.42 -0.63
N ALA A 78 6.28 -1.92 0.47
CA ALA A 78 5.66 -1.08 1.49
C ALA A 78 5.59 -1.82 2.83
N GLY A 79 5.28 -1.07 3.88
CA GLY A 79 5.11 -1.62 5.21
C GLY A 79 4.20 -0.77 6.06
N ASN A 80 4.25 -0.99 7.37
CA ASN A 80 3.61 -0.14 8.36
C ASN A 80 4.51 -0.02 9.58
N GLY A 81 4.09 0.74 10.57
CA GLY A 81 4.89 0.95 11.78
C GLY A 81 4.95 -0.25 12.73
N GLN A 82 4.23 -1.32 12.45
CA GLN A 82 4.12 -2.51 13.31
C GLN A 82 4.99 -3.67 12.84
N GLY A 83 5.69 -3.53 11.73
CA GLY A 83 6.56 -4.58 11.19
C GLY A 83 5.93 -5.45 10.10
N ASP A 84 4.66 -5.22 9.77
CA ASP A 84 4.02 -5.90 8.66
C ASP A 84 4.53 -5.38 7.32
N ARG A 85 4.41 -6.17 6.27
CA ARG A 85 4.96 -5.85 4.95
C ARG A 85 3.95 -6.11 3.85
N TRP A 86 4.04 -5.29 2.81
CA TRP A 86 3.29 -5.45 1.57
C TRP A 86 4.24 -5.86 0.47
N PHE A 87 3.85 -6.85 -0.31
CA PHE A 87 4.66 -7.41 -1.39
C PHE A 87 3.94 -7.33 -2.73
N LEU A 88 4.74 -7.27 -3.80
CA LEU A 88 4.27 -7.52 -5.17
C LEU A 88 4.81 -8.88 -5.61
N ASN A 89 4.01 -9.66 -6.32
CA ASN A 89 4.51 -10.83 -7.02
C ASN A 89 4.98 -10.43 -8.44
N LYS A 90 5.46 -11.39 -9.22
CA LYS A 90 5.97 -11.14 -10.58
C LYS A 90 4.89 -10.69 -11.57
N ASN A 91 3.62 -10.82 -11.23
CA ASN A 91 2.48 -10.30 -12.00
C ASN A 91 1.99 -8.95 -11.46
N ASN A 92 2.76 -8.31 -10.58
CA ASN A 92 2.45 -7.03 -9.94
C ASN A 92 1.12 -7.04 -9.16
N LYS A 93 0.79 -8.19 -8.57
CA LYS A 93 -0.33 -8.33 -7.64
C LYS A 93 0.15 -8.16 -6.21
N VAL A 94 -0.69 -7.57 -5.37
CA VAL A 94 -0.36 -7.22 -3.99
C VAL A 94 -0.63 -8.40 -3.05
N PHE A 95 0.32 -8.62 -2.14
CA PHE A 95 0.24 -9.58 -1.05
C PHE A 95 0.52 -8.88 0.26
N PHE A 96 -0.07 -9.36 1.34
CA PHE A 96 0.19 -8.84 2.68
C PHE A 96 0.88 -9.90 3.53
N TYR A 97 1.80 -9.45 4.38
CA TYR A 97 2.53 -10.33 5.31
C TYR A 97 2.41 -9.78 6.72
N ASP A 98 1.65 -10.49 7.56
CA ASP A 98 1.56 -10.23 9.00
C ASP A 98 2.72 -10.95 9.67
N HIS A 99 3.67 -10.18 10.20
CA HIS A 99 4.92 -10.72 10.76
C HIS A 99 4.70 -11.61 11.99
N ASP A 100 3.56 -11.52 12.65
CA ASP A 100 3.23 -12.32 13.83
C ASP A 100 2.57 -13.66 13.50
N TYR A 101 1.80 -13.72 12.40
CA TYR A 101 0.91 -14.83 12.13
C TYR A 101 1.16 -15.53 10.80
N ASP A 102 1.71 -14.84 9.81
CA ASP A 102 1.86 -15.41 8.48
C ASP A 102 3.22 -16.08 8.30
N GLU A 103 3.23 -17.28 7.70
CA GLU A 103 4.46 -17.94 7.29
C GLU A 103 4.97 -17.45 5.94
N LYS A 104 4.05 -16.92 5.12
CA LYS A 104 4.32 -16.42 3.77
C LYS A 104 3.35 -15.28 3.44
N PRO A 105 3.66 -14.45 2.44
CA PRO A 105 2.72 -13.42 1.99
C PRO A 105 1.39 -14.02 1.52
N GLU A 106 0.29 -13.39 1.91
CA GLU A 106 -1.07 -13.80 1.56
C GLU A 106 -1.67 -12.88 0.49
N PRO A 107 -2.38 -13.42 -0.51
CA PRO A 107 -2.87 -12.62 -1.64
C PRO A 107 -3.98 -11.64 -1.22
N MET A 108 -3.89 -10.42 -1.75
CA MET A 108 -4.92 -9.40 -1.62
C MET A 108 -5.80 -9.29 -2.87
N ASN A 109 -5.40 -9.93 -3.96
CA ASN A 109 -6.11 -9.94 -5.24
C ASN A 109 -6.32 -8.55 -5.87
N ILE A 110 -5.42 -7.62 -5.58
CA ILE A 110 -5.46 -6.26 -6.12
C ILE A 110 -4.14 -5.91 -6.81
N SER A 111 -4.19 -4.92 -7.68
CA SER A 111 -3.01 -4.36 -8.33
C SER A 111 -2.34 -3.32 -7.42
N PHE A 112 -1.13 -2.89 -7.80
CA PHE A 112 -0.46 -1.79 -7.11
C PHE A 112 -1.31 -0.51 -7.11
N GLU A 113 -1.95 -0.19 -8.24
CA GLU A 113 -2.81 0.98 -8.37
C GLU A 113 -4.01 0.90 -7.42
N GLN A 114 -4.63 -0.27 -7.32
CA GLN A 114 -5.72 -0.50 -6.37
C GLN A 114 -5.23 -0.43 -4.92
N TRP A 115 -3.99 -0.85 -4.65
CA TRP A 115 -3.37 -0.67 -3.34
C TRP A 115 -3.22 0.81 -2.98
N LEU A 116 -2.84 1.65 -3.95
CA LEU A 116 -2.80 3.10 -3.73
C LEU A 116 -4.18 3.66 -3.40
N GLN A 117 -5.22 3.19 -4.08
CA GLN A 117 -6.60 3.60 -3.79
C GLN A 117 -7.02 3.14 -2.39
N MET A 118 -6.71 1.91 -2.02
CA MET A 118 -6.95 1.38 -0.67
C MET A 118 -6.23 2.23 0.39
N ALA A 119 -4.97 2.55 0.15
CA ALA A 119 -4.19 3.41 1.06
C ALA A 119 -4.86 4.79 1.25
N SER A 120 -5.39 5.37 0.18
CA SER A 120 -6.12 6.63 0.26
C SER A 120 -7.40 6.51 1.09
N VAL A 121 -8.12 5.42 0.99
CA VAL A 121 -9.31 5.18 1.81
C VAL A 121 -8.92 5.01 3.28
N ILE A 122 -7.85 4.28 3.57
CA ILE A 122 -7.33 4.14 4.94
C ILE A 122 -6.94 5.51 5.51
N ARG A 123 -6.29 6.36 4.73
CA ARG A 123 -5.92 7.72 5.15
C ARG A 123 -7.16 8.53 5.57
N GLN A 124 -8.24 8.44 4.82
CA GLN A 124 -9.47 9.14 5.16
C GLN A 124 -10.04 8.66 6.49
N LEU A 125 -9.96 7.36 6.77
CA LEU A 125 -10.34 6.81 8.07
C LEU A 125 -9.41 7.30 9.19
N ASP A 126 -8.11 7.30 8.96
CA ASP A 126 -7.13 7.80 9.94
C ASP A 126 -7.43 9.25 10.32
N LEU A 127 -7.69 10.11 9.33
CA LEU A 127 -8.02 11.52 9.58
C LEU A 127 -9.32 11.68 10.38
N TYR A 128 -10.31 10.85 10.12
CA TYR A 128 -11.53 10.84 10.89
C TYR A 128 -11.26 10.46 12.35
N LEU A 129 -10.45 9.41 12.57
CA LEU A 129 -10.13 8.93 13.92
C LEU A 129 -9.29 9.92 14.73
N GLU A 130 -8.48 10.75 14.09
CA GLU A 130 -7.75 11.83 14.77
C GLU A 130 -8.68 12.83 15.45
N GLU A 131 -9.86 13.04 14.89
CA GLU A 131 -10.84 14.00 15.40
C GLU A 131 -11.90 13.36 16.30
N HIS A 132 -12.24 12.08 16.09
CA HIS A 132 -13.42 11.46 16.66
C HIS A 132 -13.17 10.26 17.59
N TYR A 133 -11.94 9.81 17.75
CA TYR A 133 -11.48 8.70 18.61
C TYR A 133 -12.13 7.34 18.36
N ASP A 134 -13.35 7.29 17.84
CA ASP A 134 -14.10 6.05 17.62
C ASP A 134 -14.95 6.16 16.35
N ILE A 135 -15.31 5.02 15.79
CA ILE A 135 -16.15 4.97 14.59
C ILE A 135 -17.47 4.30 14.89
N SER A 136 -18.54 4.83 14.28
CA SER A 136 -19.86 4.21 14.34
C SER A 136 -19.94 3.00 13.41
N GLU A 137 -20.88 2.11 13.67
CA GLU A 137 -21.11 0.96 12.78
C GLU A 137 -21.49 1.40 11.35
N PRO A 138 -22.34 2.42 11.13
CA PRO A 138 -22.59 2.92 9.79
C PRO A 138 -21.33 3.42 9.07
N LEU A 139 -20.41 4.05 9.78
CA LEU A 139 -19.15 4.51 9.18
C LEU A 139 -18.24 3.33 8.82
N ARG A 140 -18.16 2.34 9.70
CA ARG A 140 -17.40 1.11 9.45
C ARG A 140 -17.91 0.42 8.17
N GLN A 141 -19.22 0.33 8.02
CA GLN A 141 -19.82 -0.25 6.81
C GLN A 141 -19.47 0.54 5.56
N LYS A 142 -19.49 1.86 5.62
CA LYS A 142 -19.09 2.71 4.50
C LYS A 142 -17.62 2.49 4.11
N PHE A 143 -16.75 2.29 5.09
CA PHE A 143 -15.36 1.96 4.84
C PHE A 143 -15.23 0.64 4.07
N TYR A 144 -15.90 -0.41 4.53
CA TYR A 144 -15.88 -1.71 3.85
C TYR A 144 -16.52 -1.65 2.45
N GLU A 145 -17.57 -0.87 2.29
CA GLU A 145 -18.18 -0.64 0.95
C GLU A 145 -17.20 0.02 -0.01
N ALA A 146 -16.41 1.00 0.47
CA ALA A 146 -15.38 1.63 -0.35
C ALA A 146 -14.31 0.63 -0.78
N LEU A 147 -13.87 -0.25 0.12
CA LEU A 147 -12.93 -1.32 -0.23
C LEU A 147 -13.52 -2.25 -1.30
N HIS A 148 -14.77 -2.64 -1.14
CA HIS A 148 -15.45 -3.49 -2.11
C HIS A 148 -15.60 -2.81 -3.49
N THR A 149 -15.77 -1.50 -3.49
CA THR A 149 -15.83 -0.71 -4.73
C THR A 149 -14.48 -0.68 -5.45
N ILE A 150 -13.37 -0.64 -4.70
CA ILE A 150 -12.03 -0.73 -5.29
C ILE A 150 -11.84 -2.08 -5.98
N HIS A 151 -12.18 -3.16 -5.28
CA HIS A 151 -12.14 -4.51 -5.84
C HIS A 151 -13.13 -5.40 -5.09
N PRO A 152 -14.00 -6.13 -5.80
CA PRO A 152 -14.95 -7.04 -5.14
C PRO A 152 -14.24 -8.04 -4.24
N GLY A 153 -14.67 -8.12 -2.98
CA GLY A 153 -14.08 -9.01 -1.99
C GLY A 153 -12.91 -8.43 -1.19
N LEU A 154 -12.40 -7.26 -1.54
CA LEU A 154 -11.32 -6.63 -0.77
C LEU A 154 -11.73 -6.36 0.67
N ASN A 155 -12.99 -6.00 0.90
CA ASN A 155 -13.57 -5.82 2.23
C ASN A 155 -13.52 -7.08 3.10
N GLU A 156 -13.56 -8.26 2.49
CA GLU A 156 -13.57 -9.54 3.22
C GLU A 156 -12.17 -9.98 3.65
N ILE A 157 -11.14 -9.59 2.88
CA ILE A 157 -9.75 -10.00 3.14
C ILE A 157 -8.89 -8.89 3.72
N TYR A 158 -9.45 -7.71 3.94
CA TYR A 158 -8.73 -6.58 4.54
C TYR A 158 -8.15 -7.02 5.89
N PRO A 159 -6.82 -6.91 6.09
CA PRO A 159 -6.17 -7.61 7.20
C PRO A 159 -6.26 -6.90 8.55
N PHE A 160 -6.76 -5.68 8.59
CA PHE A 160 -6.76 -4.89 9.82
C PHE A 160 -8.16 -4.78 10.42
N THR A 161 -8.20 -4.68 11.75
CA THR A 161 -9.45 -4.44 12.48
C THR A 161 -9.84 -2.97 12.38
N VAL A 162 -11.13 -2.74 12.14
CA VAL A 162 -11.69 -1.39 12.00
C VAL A 162 -12.83 -1.18 13.00
#